data_a4b40015af455ad1154c88a336130340
#
_entry.id   a4b40015af455ad1154c88a336130340
#
_cell.length_a   1.000
_cell.length_b   1.000
_cell.length_c   1.000
_cell.angle_alpha   90.00
_cell.angle_beta   90.00
_cell.angle_gamma   90.00
#
_symmetry.space_group_name_H-M   'P 1'
#
loop_
_entity.id
_entity.type
_entity.pdbx_description
1 polymer ?
#
loop_
_entity_poly.entity_id
_entity_poly.type
_entity_poly.pdbx_seq_one_letter_code
_entity_poly.pdbx_strand_id
1 'polypeptide(L)'
;MKKTIPGCRLTTVLMATIFIIATSCVDERYDLTKIDETAVILKDITMPVGNIEPLTIEDFLTVDNFESSLIRPDDKGDFALEFEGSEPITVAVSVPAFDMAFEETGVEGRKVVMRMPLEIAGMDVSMLEKLKPEYYNKHISYEELTGSLVSLRKTVKLNDEFILSHYINDIKEIELNAELMYEFKLAVKDVDNSYVESPKAAMHVEKDFTIDFPDWLSIRKNDDIDAYIVENNANNKNVVRFVKDMYIPAENSIVFDLILNKAEVPAGFLVDGGIDELGRPCKRLEVDVTDENNMILIKGDIYLTPSDFDVVPKELELNMNLSFRNLAVKSALVSLNVSEKIDDLSYALPTVPEMFTRDGVVIDIYDPMMYFNINNQSPLDIKVSACLKTYRNDVELKHMYLSETGRNNPITIPHNFTGRLGISRLGGDGLIANPDIAMLFRTLPDLVKIDDINISVGEDYVRIYPGQSLECTVGYGFNAPLAFGPEFAIDLEYELKDLNLVLDYVGIESARLAFDAVNTIPLSLGVDALVVDADGNEVHDILINIEGSIQAGSLPSPSTSSVSITLNSTAKSINLDNLKLIFKASCPPAYQGVVINKRQGLEIRNLKTGLPEGVLLNLDELLDSEN
;
A
#
# COMPACT_ATOMS: atom_id res chain seq x y z
N MET A 1 10.92 -1.53 39.44
CA MET A 1 10.67 -1.39 40.90
C MET A 1 11.29 -2.60 41.60
N LYS A 2 12.42 -2.43 42.32
CA LYS A 2 13.07 -3.51 43.06
C LYS A 2 12.21 -3.79 44.30
N LYS A 3 11.39 -4.85 44.29
CA LYS A 3 10.76 -5.35 45.52
C LYS A 3 11.81 -6.15 46.30
N THR A 4 12.35 -5.56 47.32
CA THR A 4 13.13 -6.29 48.33
C THR A 4 12.17 -7.10 49.20
N ILE A 5 12.36 -8.40 49.25
CA ILE A 5 11.67 -9.27 50.21
C ILE A 5 12.20 -8.88 51.63
N PRO A 6 11.33 -8.61 52.59
CA PRO A 6 11.80 -8.27 53.95
C PRO A 6 12.63 -9.41 54.51
N GLY A 7 13.84 -9.06 54.91
CA GLY A 7 14.87 -9.96 55.43
C GLY A 7 14.29 -11.02 56.37
N CYS A 8 14.62 -12.21 56.01
CA CYS A 8 14.04 -13.43 56.50
C CYS A 8 14.27 -13.60 58.00
N ARG A 9 13.19 -13.84 58.74
CA ARG A 9 13.19 -14.32 60.13
C ARG A 9 13.83 -15.72 60.28
N LEU A 10 14.47 -16.24 59.24
CA LEU A 10 15.10 -17.54 59.18
C LEU A 10 16.30 -17.62 60.15
N THR A 11 17.12 -16.58 60.19
CA THR A 11 18.28 -16.49 61.08
C THR A 11 17.89 -16.49 62.58
N THR A 12 16.76 -15.84 62.92
CA THR A 12 16.30 -15.76 64.30
C THR A 12 15.77 -17.10 64.84
N VAL A 13 15.11 -17.89 63.91
CA VAL A 13 14.60 -19.22 64.32
C VAL A 13 15.75 -20.23 64.39
N LEU A 14 16.73 -20.17 63.53
CA LEU A 14 17.90 -21.04 63.55
C LEU A 14 18.77 -20.79 64.79
N MET A 15 18.98 -19.52 65.16
CA MET A 15 19.68 -19.11 66.37
C MET A 15 18.97 -19.61 67.67
N ALA A 16 17.64 -19.48 67.70
CA ALA A 16 16.87 -19.95 68.88
C ALA A 16 16.94 -21.47 69.09
N THR A 17 16.99 -22.24 67.97
CA THR A 17 17.06 -23.71 68.06
C THR A 17 18.45 -24.20 68.45
N ILE A 18 19.52 -23.53 68.00
CA ILE A 18 20.91 -23.84 68.40
C ILE A 18 21.16 -23.55 69.90
N PHE A 19 20.58 -22.46 70.42
CA PHE A 19 20.75 -22.11 71.86
C PHE A 19 20.10 -23.10 72.82
N ILE A 20 19.06 -23.81 72.44
CA ILE A 20 18.37 -24.80 73.26
C ILE A 20 19.18 -26.10 73.36
N ILE A 21 20.01 -26.43 72.36
CA ILE A 21 20.80 -27.66 72.32
C ILE A 21 22.12 -27.52 73.14
N ALA A 22 22.69 -26.33 73.28
CA ALA A 22 23.97 -26.08 73.92
C ALA A 22 23.94 -26.15 75.49
N THR A 23 22.76 -26.34 76.11
CA THR A 23 22.63 -26.43 77.57
C THR A 23 22.46 -27.86 78.12
N SER A 24 22.70 -28.90 77.34
CA SER A 24 22.65 -30.28 77.83
C SER A 24 23.99 -30.67 78.41
N CYS A 25 23.98 -31.08 79.71
CA CYS A 25 25.12 -31.46 80.51
C CYS A 25 26.07 -32.46 79.84
N VAL A 26 27.33 -32.12 79.73
CA VAL A 26 28.41 -33.03 79.37
C VAL A 26 28.65 -34.02 80.48
N ASP A 27 28.53 -35.32 80.28
CA ASP A 27 28.86 -36.38 81.25
C ASP A 27 30.40 -36.58 81.20
N GLU A 28 31.08 -36.40 82.34
CA GLU A 28 32.55 -36.47 82.49
C GLU A 28 33.18 -37.88 82.14
N ARG A 29 32.38 -38.81 81.66
CA ARG A 29 32.83 -40.14 81.22
C ARG A 29 33.25 -40.23 79.72
N TYR A 30 33.12 -39.16 78.98
CA TYR A 30 33.54 -39.14 77.56
C TYR A 30 34.94 -38.52 77.45
N ASP A 31 35.86 -39.30 76.80
CA ASP A 31 37.20 -38.86 76.42
C ASP A 31 37.10 -37.88 75.25
N LEU A 32 37.13 -36.62 75.50
CA LEU A 32 36.98 -35.55 74.52
C LEU A 32 38.11 -35.53 73.45
N THR A 33 39.23 -36.26 73.73
CA THR A 33 40.33 -36.38 72.72
C THR A 33 40.05 -37.37 71.62
N LYS A 34 38.90 -38.08 71.64
CA LYS A 34 38.42 -39.04 70.62
C LYS A 34 37.14 -38.62 69.96
N ILE A 35 36.67 -37.41 70.15
CA ILE A 35 35.52 -36.89 69.49
C ILE A 35 35.99 -36.38 68.08
N ASP A 36 35.29 -36.82 67.06
CA ASP A 36 35.48 -36.25 65.76
C ASP A 36 35.26 -34.73 65.80
N GLU A 37 36.21 -33.93 65.32
CA GLU A 37 36.21 -32.46 65.41
C GLU A 37 34.97 -31.82 64.83
N THR A 38 34.19 -32.61 64.11
CA THR A 38 32.93 -32.18 63.45
C THR A 38 31.74 -33.01 63.90
N ALA A 39 30.68 -32.37 64.36
CA ALA A 39 29.40 -32.99 64.65
C ALA A 39 28.33 -32.60 63.65
N VAL A 40 27.67 -33.59 63.04
CA VAL A 40 26.50 -33.33 62.17
C VAL A 40 25.26 -33.28 63.06
N ILE A 41 24.61 -32.15 63.01
CA ILE A 41 23.33 -31.94 63.72
C ILE A 41 22.25 -31.54 62.67
N LEU A 42 20.98 -31.73 63.05
CA LEU A 42 19.83 -31.28 62.25
C LEU A 42 19.79 -31.89 60.84
N LYS A 43 20.19 -33.17 60.71
CA LYS A 43 20.10 -33.90 59.41
C LYS A 43 18.63 -34.07 58.99
N ASP A 44 18.35 -33.94 57.65
CA ASP A 44 17.02 -34.09 57.02
C ASP A 44 15.96 -33.08 57.54
N ILE A 45 16.36 -31.92 58.05
CA ILE A 45 15.41 -30.88 58.43
C ILE A 45 14.87 -30.18 57.22
N THR A 46 13.54 -30.02 57.21
CA THR A 46 12.82 -29.22 56.20
C THR A 46 11.98 -28.16 56.89
N MET A 47 12.16 -26.92 56.54
CA MET A 47 11.44 -25.77 57.10
C MET A 47 10.54 -25.14 56.04
N PRO A 48 9.25 -24.93 56.35
CA PRO A 48 8.37 -24.19 55.44
C PRO A 48 8.73 -22.68 55.50
N VAL A 49 8.89 -22.08 54.33
CA VAL A 49 9.15 -20.63 54.17
C VAL A 49 7.85 -19.89 53.89
N GLY A 50 6.91 -20.52 53.19
CA GLY A 50 5.61 -19.94 52.86
C GLY A 50 5.32 -19.89 51.35
N ASN A 51 4.59 -18.88 50.96
CA ASN A 51 4.28 -18.61 49.53
C ASN A 51 4.93 -17.29 49.13
N ILE A 52 5.32 -17.18 47.87
CA ILE A 52 5.79 -15.92 47.30
C ILE A 52 4.58 -15.23 46.62
N GLU A 53 4.52 -13.90 46.65
CA GLU A 53 3.51 -13.14 45.90
C GLU A 53 3.55 -13.56 44.42
N PRO A 54 2.37 -13.73 43.77
CA PRO A 54 2.32 -14.10 42.37
C PRO A 54 3.08 -13.08 41.50
N LEU A 55 3.95 -13.60 40.65
CA LEU A 55 4.64 -12.82 39.62
C LEU A 55 3.73 -12.74 38.40
N THR A 56 3.27 -11.54 38.05
CA THR A 56 2.46 -11.31 36.86
C THR A 56 3.32 -11.08 35.62
N ILE A 57 2.73 -11.19 34.44
CA ILE A 57 3.44 -10.85 33.20
C ILE A 57 3.92 -9.38 33.21
N GLU A 58 3.17 -8.47 33.85
CA GLU A 58 3.57 -7.06 33.96
C GLU A 58 4.86 -6.90 34.78
N ASP A 59 5.06 -7.73 35.84
CA ASP A 59 6.29 -7.73 36.62
C ASP A 59 7.51 -8.20 35.83
N PHE A 60 7.32 -9.12 34.88
CA PHE A 60 8.38 -9.60 33.97
C PHE A 60 8.68 -8.58 32.85
N LEU A 61 7.66 -7.93 32.27
CA LEU A 61 7.85 -6.99 31.17
C LEU A 61 8.54 -5.69 31.59
N THR A 62 8.54 -5.33 32.88
CA THR A 62 9.21 -4.14 33.44
C THR A 62 9.02 -2.84 32.64
N VAL A 63 7.82 -2.61 32.12
CA VAL A 63 7.51 -1.42 31.35
C VAL A 63 6.97 -0.34 32.26
N ASP A 64 7.70 0.75 32.44
CA ASP A 64 7.31 1.87 33.30
C ASP A 64 6.04 2.60 32.83
N ASN A 65 5.76 2.56 31.49
CA ASN A 65 4.57 3.14 30.91
C ASN A 65 4.17 2.40 29.63
N PHE A 66 3.09 1.63 29.69
CA PHE A 66 2.56 0.90 28.52
C PHE A 66 2.01 1.82 27.42
N GLU A 67 1.61 3.06 27.72
CA GLU A 67 1.11 4.01 26.72
C GLU A 67 2.19 4.43 25.71
N SER A 68 3.44 4.49 26.15
CA SER A 68 4.60 4.83 25.31
C SER A 68 5.41 3.62 24.85
N SER A 69 5.01 2.41 25.26
CA SER A 69 5.68 1.16 24.88
C SER A 69 5.18 0.61 23.55
N LEU A 70 6.05 -0.12 22.86
CA LEU A 70 5.68 -0.93 21.70
C LEU A 70 4.73 -2.08 22.07
N ILE A 71 4.87 -2.62 23.30
CA ILE A 71 4.03 -3.71 23.82
C ILE A 71 2.89 -3.12 24.63
N ARG A 72 1.67 -3.36 24.21
CA ARG A 72 0.46 -2.84 24.85
C ARG A 72 -0.58 -3.92 25.07
N PRO A 73 -1.28 -3.91 26.22
CA PRO A 73 -2.46 -4.74 26.39
C PRO A 73 -3.67 -4.08 25.72
N ASP A 74 -4.50 -4.86 25.05
CA ASP A 74 -5.80 -4.44 24.57
C ASP A 74 -6.82 -4.30 25.71
N ASP A 75 -8.07 -3.95 25.38
CA ASP A 75 -9.17 -3.82 26.35
C ASP A 75 -9.47 -5.13 27.13
N LYS A 76 -9.11 -6.29 26.55
CA LYS A 76 -9.26 -7.61 27.18
C LYS A 76 -8.05 -7.98 28.02
N GLY A 77 -6.98 -7.23 27.91
CA GLY A 77 -5.70 -7.45 28.55
C GLY A 77 -4.75 -8.35 27.77
N ASP A 78 -5.03 -8.63 26.49
CA ASP A 78 -4.15 -9.38 25.61
C ASP A 78 -3.04 -8.48 25.08
N PHE A 79 -1.80 -8.90 25.22
CA PHE A 79 -0.65 -8.11 24.78
C PHE A 79 -0.41 -8.25 23.26
N ALA A 80 -0.09 -7.13 22.63
CA ALA A 80 0.36 -7.07 21.26
C ALA A 80 1.51 -6.06 21.09
N LEU A 81 2.32 -6.28 20.07
CA LEU A 81 3.22 -5.29 19.50
C LEU A 81 2.42 -4.51 18.45
N GLU A 82 2.17 -3.22 18.68
CA GLU A 82 1.36 -2.41 17.78
C GLU A 82 2.06 -1.11 17.41
N PHE A 83 2.02 -0.78 16.13
CA PHE A 83 2.26 0.57 15.67
C PHE A 83 1.40 0.92 14.46
N GLU A 84 1.09 2.20 14.30
CA GLU A 84 0.48 2.78 13.11
C GLU A 84 1.38 3.90 12.60
N GLY A 85 1.52 3.97 11.28
CA GLY A 85 2.21 5.07 10.63
C GLY A 85 1.50 6.40 10.89
N SER A 86 2.26 7.43 11.23
CA SER A 86 1.72 8.74 11.62
C SER A 86 1.03 9.48 10.47
N GLU A 87 1.45 9.22 9.23
CA GLU A 87 0.91 9.88 8.05
C GLU A 87 0.65 8.85 6.93
N PRO A 88 -0.52 8.92 6.27
CA PRO A 88 -0.80 8.06 5.14
C PRO A 88 0.04 8.49 3.92
N ILE A 89 0.42 7.52 3.09
CA ILE A 89 1.03 7.75 1.79
C ILE A 89 -0.08 8.11 0.83
N THR A 90 -0.01 9.28 0.19
CA THR A 90 -0.97 9.68 -0.86
C THR A 90 -0.28 9.70 -2.20
N VAL A 91 -0.79 8.92 -3.14
CA VAL A 91 -0.41 8.96 -4.55
C VAL A 91 -1.54 9.60 -5.31
N ALA A 92 -1.29 10.77 -5.88
CA ALA A 92 -2.26 11.50 -6.68
C ALA A 92 -1.70 11.76 -8.07
N VAL A 93 -2.41 11.28 -9.09
CA VAL A 93 -2.15 11.58 -10.49
C VAL A 93 -3.25 12.53 -10.96
N SER A 94 -2.88 13.78 -11.21
CA SER A 94 -3.79 14.74 -11.82
C SER A 94 -3.91 14.46 -13.31
N VAL A 95 -5.12 14.16 -13.76
CA VAL A 95 -5.43 14.17 -15.19
C VAL A 95 -5.54 15.64 -15.60
N PRO A 96 -4.66 16.15 -16.49
CA PRO A 96 -4.77 17.53 -16.94
C PRO A 96 -6.19 17.76 -17.47
N ALA A 97 -6.77 18.91 -17.18
CA ALA A 97 -7.94 19.35 -17.89
C ALA A 97 -7.55 19.35 -19.39
N PHE A 98 -8.24 18.55 -20.20
CA PHE A 98 -8.11 18.67 -21.65
C PHE A 98 -8.86 19.95 -22.06
N ASP A 99 -8.36 21.11 -21.61
CA ASP A 99 -8.82 22.40 -22.08
C ASP A 99 -8.35 22.59 -23.53
N MET A 100 -8.97 21.81 -24.40
CA MET A 100 -8.93 22.11 -25.81
C MET A 100 -9.90 23.26 -26.06
N ALA A 101 -9.58 24.45 -25.55
CA ALA A 101 -10.19 25.68 -25.99
C ALA A 101 -9.66 25.95 -27.42
N PHE A 102 -10.29 25.33 -28.38
CA PHE A 102 -10.12 25.79 -29.76
C PHE A 102 -10.89 27.10 -29.86
N GLU A 103 -10.19 28.23 -29.97
CA GLU A 103 -10.75 29.40 -30.61
C GLU A 103 -11.34 28.97 -31.96
N GLU A 104 -12.46 29.58 -32.37
CA GLU A 104 -13.14 29.32 -33.64
C GLU A 104 -12.11 29.09 -34.77
N THR A 105 -11.73 27.85 -35.04
CA THR A 105 -10.85 27.54 -36.16
C THR A 105 -11.70 27.20 -37.35
N GLY A 106 -11.96 28.24 -38.18
CA GLY A 106 -12.48 28.01 -39.52
C GLY A 106 -11.45 27.21 -40.34
N VAL A 107 -11.83 26.05 -40.82
CA VAL A 107 -11.10 25.43 -41.91
C VAL A 107 -11.40 26.27 -43.15
N GLU A 108 -10.36 26.83 -43.78
CA GLU A 108 -10.53 27.57 -45.04
C GLU A 108 -11.29 26.69 -46.02
N GLY A 109 -12.54 27.10 -46.31
CA GLY A 109 -13.45 26.30 -47.12
C GLY A 109 -12.96 26.19 -48.56
N ARG A 110 -13.40 25.15 -49.24
CA ARG A 110 -13.18 25.06 -50.65
C ARG A 110 -14.14 25.97 -51.41
N LYS A 111 -13.54 26.65 -52.37
CA LYS A 111 -14.25 27.48 -53.31
C LYS A 111 -14.45 26.69 -54.60
N VAL A 112 -15.69 26.46 -54.96
CA VAL A 112 -16.07 25.94 -56.27
C VAL A 112 -16.43 27.11 -57.17
N VAL A 113 -15.74 27.26 -58.27
CA VAL A 113 -15.97 28.36 -59.18
C VAL A 113 -16.57 27.81 -60.47
N MET A 114 -17.79 28.26 -60.76
CA MET A 114 -18.48 27.98 -61.99
C MET A 114 -18.44 29.22 -62.87
N ARG A 115 -17.85 29.12 -64.07
CA ARG A 115 -17.77 30.20 -65.02
C ARG A 115 -18.79 29.99 -66.12
N MET A 116 -19.59 30.99 -66.35
CA MET A 116 -20.50 31.01 -67.51
C MET A 116 -19.77 31.36 -68.77
N PRO A 117 -20.16 30.75 -69.89
CA PRO A 117 -19.63 31.15 -71.18
C PRO A 117 -19.79 32.66 -71.44
N LEU A 118 -18.72 33.30 -71.90
CA LEU A 118 -18.71 34.75 -72.12
C LEU A 118 -19.81 35.22 -73.11
N GLU A 119 -20.28 34.32 -73.94
CA GLU A 119 -21.34 34.56 -74.95
C GLU A 119 -22.71 34.83 -74.28
N ILE A 120 -22.92 34.36 -73.09
CA ILE A 120 -24.20 34.49 -72.37
C ILE A 120 -24.08 35.30 -71.08
N ALA A 121 -22.85 35.52 -70.56
CA ALA A 121 -22.63 36.32 -69.40
C ALA A 121 -23.14 37.73 -69.58
N GLY A 122 -23.97 38.21 -68.63
CA GLY A 122 -24.63 39.50 -68.67
C GLY A 122 -25.94 39.52 -69.48
N MET A 123 -26.38 38.38 -70.01
CA MET A 123 -27.68 38.31 -70.69
C MET A 123 -28.83 38.23 -69.70
N ASP A 124 -29.95 38.90 -70.04
CA ASP A 124 -31.22 38.66 -69.35
C ASP A 124 -31.68 37.21 -69.65
N VAL A 125 -32.14 36.51 -68.57
CA VAL A 125 -32.51 35.10 -68.69
C VAL A 125 -33.65 34.88 -69.71
N SER A 126 -34.56 35.78 -69.87
CA SER A 126 -35.61 35.69 -70.84
C SER A 126 -35.09 35.71 -72.27
N MET A 127 -33.94 36.33 -72.55
CA MET A 127 -33.24 36.27 -73.82
C MET A 127 -32.47 34.95 -73.98
N LEU A 128 -31.86 34.42 -72.89
CA LEU A 128 -31.13 33.17 -72.92
C LEU A 128 -32.01 31.99 -73.34
N GLU A 129 -33.22 31.93 -72.84
CA GLU A 129 -34.21 30.91 -73.24
C GLU A 129 -34.47 30.88 -74.72
N LYS A 130 -34.49 32.04 -75.34
CA LYS A 130 -34.81 32.21 -76.81
C LYS A 130 -33.60 32.03 -77.70
N LEU A 131 -32.44 32.47 -77.29
CA LEU A 131 -31.25 32.55 -78.11
C LEU A 131 -30.30 31.38 -77.96
N LYS A 132 -30.27 30.75 -76.82
CA LYS A 132 -29.31 29.69 -76.42
C LYS A 132 -29.95 28.58 -75.60
N PRO A 133 -30.95 27.84 -76.17
CA PRO A 133 -31.65 26.79 -75.41
C PRO A 133 -30.75 25.65 -74.94
N GLU A 134 -29.57 25.46 -75.58
CA GLU A 134 -28.57 24.47 -75.19
C GLU A 134 -27.94 24.71 -73.79
N TYR A 135 -28.03 25.90 -73.27
CA TYR A 135 -27.54 26.23 -71.91
C TYR A 135 -28.65 26.15 -70.85
N TYR A 136 -29.86 25.90 -71.30
CA TYR A 136 -31.01 25.79 -70.44
C TYR A 136 -31.02 24.43 -69.76
N ASN A 137 -31.22 24.38 -68.42
CA ASN A 137 -31.22 23.15 -67.62
C ASN A 137 -29.92 22.32 -67.68
N LYS A 138 -28.76 22.96 -67.77
CA LYS A 138 -27.49 22.23 -67.76
C LYS A 138 -27.13 21.80 -66.31
N HIS A 139 -27.03 20.50 -66.16
CA HIS A 139 -26.42 19.91 -64.93
C HIS A 139 -24.90 19.89 -65.10
N ILE A 140 -24.20 20.27 -64.08
CA ILE A 140 -22.73 20.21 -64.05
C ILE A 140 -22.34 19.40 -62.79
N SER A 141 -21.69 18.27 -63.02
CA SER A 141 -21.19 17.40 -62.00
C SER A 141 -20.06 18.06 -61.19
N TYR A 142 -20.07 17.92 -59.91
CA TYR A 142 -19.00 18.42 -59.05
C TYR A 142 -17.64 17.79 -59.39
N GLU A 143 -17.61 16.49 -59.73
CA GLU A 143 -16.38 15.80 -60.18
C GLU A 143 -15.85 16.39 -61.49
N GLU A 144 -16.72 16.76 -62.41
CA GLU A 144 -16.33 17.45 -63.64
C GLU A 144 -15.75 18.84 -63.36
N LEU A 145 -16.27 19.54 -62.36
CA LEU A 145 -15.81 20.88 -62.00
C LEU A 145 -14.51 20.88 -61.20
N THR A 146 -14.31 19.94 -60.27
CA THR A 146 -13.26 20.06 -59.27
C THR A 146 -12.24 18.95 -59.27
N GLY A 147 -12.59 17.73 -59.65
CA GLY A 147 -11.69 16.56 -59.69
C GLY A 147 -10.93 16.29 -58.40
N SER A 148 -11.40 16.74 -57.22
CA SER A 148 -10.54 16.75 -56.09
C SER A 148 -11.24 16.73 -54.72
N LEU A 149 -10.63 16.01 -53.86
CA LEU A 149 -10.85 15.86 -52.46
C LEU A 149 -10.72 17.20 -51.69
N VAL A 150 -11.64 17.49 -50.76
CA VAL A 150 -11.46 18.56 -49.76
C VAL A 150 -10.58 18.00 -48.66
N SER A 151 -9.29 18.28 -48.69
CA SER A 151 -8.45 18.00 -47.57
C SER A 151 -8.74 19.01 -46.44
N LEU A 152 -8.87 18.54 -45.22
CA LEU A 152 -8.72 19.39 -44.03
C LEU A 152 -7.26 19.86 -43.99
N ARG A 153 -6.90 20.83 -44.81
CA ARG A 153 -5.57 21.43 -44.89
C ARG A 153 -5.30 22.41 -43.75
N LYS A 154 -5.69 22.14 -42.56
CA LYS A 154 -4.97 22.61 -41.38
C LYS A 154 -4.59 21.35 -40.65
N THR A 155 -3.30 21.04 -40.59
CA THR A 155 -2.77 20.41 -39.45
C THR A 155 -3.45 21.14 -38.30
N VAL A 156 -4.37 20.46 -37.62
CA VAL A 156 -4.64 20.84 -36.28
C VAL A 156 -3.29 20.54 -35.61
N LYS A 157 -2.33 21.47 -35.76
CA LYS A 157 -1.24 21.54 -34.79
C LYS A 157 -1.98 21.80 -33.54
N LEU A 158 -2.23 20.71 -32.82
CA LEU A 158 -2.40 20.79 -31.40
C LEU A 158 -1.19 21.63 -30.98
N ASN A 159 -1.41 22.86 -30.57
CA ASN A 159 -0.34 23.76 -30.12
C ASN A 159 0.55 22.98 -29.17
N ASP A 160 1.79 23.40 -28.95
CA ASP A 160 2.69 22.78 -27.96
C ASP A 160 2.03 22.61 -26.56
N GLU A 161 0.91 23.26 -26.28
CA GLU A 161 0.02 23.13 -25.14
C GLU A 161 -0.77 21.80 -25.10
N PHE A 162 -0.79 21.00 -26.17
CA PHE A 162 -1.41 19.68 -26.25
C PHE A 162 -0.43 18.52 -26.18
N ILE A 163 0.72 18.74 -25.59
CA ILE A 163 1.55 17.66 -25.10
C ILE A 163 0.75 16.92 -24.04
N LEU A 164 0.46 15.66 -24.31
CA LEU A 164 -0.24 14.80 -23.37
C LEU A 164 0.64 14.59 -22.15
N SER A 165 0.02 14.45 -20.98
CA SER A 165 0.76 14.10 -19.78
C SER A 165 1.64 12.87 -20.02
N HIS A 166 2.88 12.88 -19.54
CA HIS A 166 3.80 11.73 -19.62
C HIS A 166 3.20 10.43 -19.06
N TYR A 167 2.14 10.52 -18.26
CA TYR A 167 1.39 9.37 -17.77
C TYR A 167 0.55 8.67 -18.84
N ILE A 168 0.25 9.34 -19.98
CA ILE A 168 -0.57 8.75 -21.05
C ILE A 168 0.33 7.94 -21.98
N ASN A 169 0.14 6.63 -21.96
CA ASN A 169 0.84 5.71 -22.85
C ASN A 169 0.15 5.58 -24.21
N ASP A 170 -1.19 5.47 -24.21
CA ASP A 170 -1.98 5.33 -25.43
C ASP A 170 -3.39 5.88 -25.22
N ILE A 171 -4.02 6.31 -26.33
CA ILE A 171 -5.41 6.77 -26.35
C ILE A 171 -6.15 5.98 -27.43
N LYS A 172 -7.27 5.39 -27.07
CA LYS A 172 -8.10 4.60 -27.97
C LYS A 172 -9.30 5.36 -28.49
N GLU A 173 -9.85 6.22 -27.65
CA GLU A 173 -11.11 6.91 -27.91
C GLU A 173 -11.18 8.21 -27.12
N ILE A 174 -11.74 9.25 -27.73
CA ILE A 174 -12.04 10.53 -27.08
C ILE A 174 -13.51 10.83 -27.30
N GLU A 175 -14.27 10.98 -26.22
CA GLU A 175 -15.63 11.53 -26.29
C GLU A 175 -15.59 13.05 -26.26
N LEU A 176 -16.25 13.63 -27.22
CA LEU A 176 -16.24 15.06 -27.47
C LEU A 176 -17.66 15.65 -27.36
N ASN A 177 -17.72 16.96 -27.27
CA ASN A 177 -18.91 17.72 -27.57
C ASN A 177 -18.47 18.96 -28.36
N ALA A 178 -18.47 18.82 -29.67
CA ALA A 178 -18.11 19.89 -30.57
C ALA A 178 -19.24 20.13 -31.56
N GLU A 179 -19.66 21.36 -31.68
CA GLU A 179 -20.56 21.78 -32.75
C GLU A 179 -19.73 21.95 -34.03
N LEU A 180 -20.14 21.24 -35.07
CA LEU A 180 -19.52 21.25 -36.36
C LEU A 180 -20.48 21.95 -37.35
N MET A 181 -20.15 23.16 -37.75
CA MET A 181 -20.96 23.91 -38.69
C MET A 181 -20.37 23.84 -40.08
N TYR A 182 -21.19 23.42 -40.99
CA TYR A 182 -20.85 23.37 -42.41
C TYR A 182 -21.68 24.41 -43.15
N GLU A 183 -21.05 25.52 -43.62
CA GLU A 183 -21.70 26.63 -44.26
C GLU A 183 -21.50 26.57 -45.77
N PHE A 184 -22.60 26.65 -46.53
CA PHE A 184 -22.60 26.87 -47.96
C PHE A 184 -23.00 28.33 -48.24
N LYS A 185 -22.10 29.07 -48.88
CA LYS A 185 -22.30 30.46 -49.25
C LYS A 185 -22.00 30.70 -50.72
N LEU A 186 -23.00 31.15 -51.43
CA LEU A 186 -22.87 31.50 -52.84
C LEU A 186 -22.50 32.97 -53.00
N ALA A 187 -21.43 33.26 -53.76
CA ALA A 187 -21.05 34.58 -54.19
C ALA A 187 -21.16 34.70 -55.71
N VAL A 188 -21.50 35.85 -56.17
CA VAL A 188 -21.77 36.12 -57.60
C VAL A 188 -20.85 37.22 -58.11
N LYS A 189 -20.21 36.98 -59.26
CA LYS A 189 -19.45 38.02 -59.94
C LYS A 189 -20.08 38.36 -61.27
N ASP A 190 -20.12 39.65 -61.53
CA ASP A 190 -20.60 40.22 -62.76
C ASP A 190 -19.51 40.23 -63.88
N VAL A 191 -19.85 40.69 -65.08
CA VAL A 191 -18.98 40.73 -66.24
C VAL A 191 -17.72 41.59 -66.06
N ASP A 192 -17.75 42.55 -65.18
CA ASP A 192 -16.62 43.40 -64.82
C ASP A 192 -15.74 42.81 -63.68
N ASN A 193 -16.00 41.58 -63.22
CA ASN A 193 -15.38 40.86 -62.08
C ASN A 193 -15.65 41.45 -60.69
N SER A 194 -16.58 42.39 -60.56
CA SER A 194 -17.04 42.87 -59.26
C SER A 194 -17.98 41.85 -58.59
N TYR A 195 -17.94 41.76 -57.25
CA TYR A 195 -18.95 41.01 -56.53
C TYR A 195 -20.26 41.79 -56.50
N VAL A 196 -21.34 41.09 -56.80
CA VAL A 196 -22.68 41.70 -56.81
C VAL A 196 -23.22 41.67 -55.37
N GLU A 197 -23.62 42.81 -54.88
CA GLU A 197 -24.30 42.91 -53.57
C GLU A 197 -25.75 42.43 -53.73
N SER A 198 -26.18 41.49 -52.87
CA SER A 198 -27.53 40.91 -52.85
C SER A 198 -28.02 40.43 -54.22
N PRO A 199 -27.27 39.53 -54.89
CA PRO A 199 -27.65 39.05 -56.20
C PRO A 199 -28.85 38.13 -56.13
N LYS A 200 -29.80 38.25 -57.03
CA LYS A 200 -30.80 37.22 -57.27
C LYS A 200 -30.17 36.08 -58.07
N ALA A 201 -29.56 35.18 -57.37
CA ALA A 201 -28.93 33.97 -57.92
C ALA A 201 -29.06 32.84 -56.91
N ALA A 202 -29.10 31.63 -57.42
CA ALA A 202 -29.09 30.41 -56.62
C ALA A 202 -28.36 29.28 -57.33
N MET A 203 -28.03 28.28 -56.59
CA MET A 203 -27.43 27.04 -57.04
C MET A 203 -28.17 25.87 -56.37
N HIS A 204 -28.32 24.77 -57.09
CA HIS A 204 -28.93 23.57 -56.54
C HIS A 204 -27.85 22.51 -56.30
N VAL A 205 -27.89 21.91 -55.11
CA VAL A 205 -27.16 20.68 -54.79
C VAL A 205 -28.13 19.54 -55.02
N GLU A 206 -27.75 18.58 -55.87
CA GLU A 206 -28.63 17.49 -56.26
C GLU A 206 -28.80 16.48 -55.10
N LYS A 207 -29.93 15.79 -55.13
CA LYS A 207 -30.15 14.61 -54.29
C LYS A 207 -29.01 13.61 -54.44
N ASP A 208 -28.68 12.87 -53.37
CA ASP A 208 -27.56 11.93 -53.25
C ASP A 208 -26.15 12.57 -53.27
N PHE A 209 -26.06 13.90 -53.20
CA PHE A 209 -24.80 14.57 -52.85
C PHE A 209 -24.34 14.14 -51.47
N THR A 210 -23.05 13.81 -51.29
CA THR A 210 -22.49 13.36 -50.03
C THR A 210 -21.31 14.18 -49.56
N ILE A 211 -21.18 14.27 -48.21
CA ILE A 211 -20.00 14.76 -47.52
C ILE A 211 -19.55 13.64 -46.60
N ASP A 212 -18.47 12.98 -46.98
CA ASP A 212 -17.94 11.81 -46.29
C ASP A 212 -16.87 12.28 -45.30
N PHE A 213 -17.09 12.05 -44.00
CA PHE A 213 -16.13 12.33 -42.96
C PHE A 213 -15.24 11.12 -42.65
N PRO A 214 -14.02 11.31 -42.14
CA PRO A 214 -13.15 10.21 -41.77
C PRO A 214 -13.82 9.19 -40.85
N ASP A 215 -13.52 7.90 -41.06
CA ASP A 215 -14.13 6.79 -40.31
C ASP A 215 -13.87 6.83 -38.82
N TRP A 216 -12.77 7.46 -38.39
CA TRP A 216 -12.39 7.61 -37.00
C TRP A 216 -13.17 8.71 -36.23
N LEU A 217 -13.95 9.54 -36.94
CA LEU A 217 -14.89 10.49 -36.34
C LEU A 217 -16.28 9.85 -36.20
N SER A 218 -17.05 10.30 -35.24
CA SER A 218 -18.47 9.97 -35.11
C SER A 218 -19.26 11.28 -35.03
N ILE A 219 -20.08 11.50 -36.07
CA ILE A 219 -20.89 12.72 -36.19
C ILE A 219 -22.37 12.37 -36.08
N ARG A 220 -23.18 13.34 -35.69
CA ARG A 220 -24.64 13.27 -35.70
C ARG A 220 -25.25 14.59 -36.11
N LYS A 221 -26.45 14.52 -36.65
CA LYS A 221 -27.23 15.70 -37.00
C LYS A 221 -27.71 16.45 -35.76
N ASN A 222 -27.67 17.78 -35.77
CA ASN A 222 -28.09 18.66 -34.67
C ASN A 222 -29.12 19.72 -35.06
N ASP A 223 -29.55 19.75 -36.34
CA ASP A 223 -30.60 20.62 -36.84
C ASP A 223 -31.83 19.84 -37.29
N ASP A 224 -32.92 20.56 -37.60
CA ASP A 224 -34.18 19.99 -38.10
C ASP A 224 -34.32 20.06 -39.62
N ILE A 225 -33.23 20.36 -40.35
CA ILE A 225 -33.25 20.44 -41.82
C ILE A 225 -33.50 19.06 -42.42
N ASP A 226 -34.65 18.83 -43.03
CA ASP A 226 -35.05 17.53 -43.57
C ASP A 226 -34.45 17.21 -44.98
N ALA A 227 -33.60 18.11 -45.52
CA ALA A 227 -32.94 17.93 -46.79
C ALA A 227 -31.80 16.93 -46.77
N TYR A 228 -31.25 16.60 -45.61
CA TYR A 228 -30.15 15.68 -45.48
C TYR A 228 -30.30 14.74 -44.25
N ILE A 229 -29.60 13.63 -44.31
CA ILE A 229 -29.46 12.68 -43.18
C ILE A 229 -27.97 12.46 -42.92
N VAL A 230 -27.65 12.01 -41.68
CA VAL A 230 -26.33 11.50 -41.32
C VAL A 230 -26.42 9.99 -41.23
N GLU A 231 -25.63 9.30 -42.04
CA GLU A 231 -25.55 7.83 -42.08
C GLU A 231 -24.33 7.36 -41.29
N ASN A 232 -24.58 6.45 -40.34
CA ASN A 232 -23.55 5.85 -39.48
C ASN A 232 -23.77 4.34 -39.47
N ASN A 233 -23.58 3.65 -40.60
CA ASN A 233 -23.75 2.20 -40.70
C ASN A 233 -22.48 1.55 -41.29
N ALA A 234 -22.47 0.20 -41.35
CA ALA A 234 -21.31 -0.56 -41.80
C ALA A 234 -20.83 -0.24 -43.22
N ASN A 235 -21.74 0.28 -44.06
CA ASN A 235 -21.43 0.59 -45.46
C ASN A 235 -21.16 2.09 -45.71
N ASN A 236 -21.79 2.96 -44.89
CA ASN A 236 -21.67 4.41 -44.97
C ASN A 236 -21.42 4.95 -43.59
N LYS A 237 -20.17 5.06 -43.21
CA LYS A 237 -19.78 5.63 -41.91
C LYS A 237 -19.61 7.14 -42.03
N ASN A 238 -20.25 7.88 -41.13
CA ASN A 238 -20.10 9.33 -41.02
C ASN A 238 -20.35 10.10 -42.34
N VAL A 239 -21.38 9.73 -43.04
CA VAL A 239 -21.73 10.35 -44.31
C VAL A 239 -22.94 11.26 -44.13
N VAL A 240 -22.78 12.52 -44.51
CA VAL A 240 -23.92 13.45 -44.67
C VAL A 240 -24.42 13.26 -46.11
N ARG A 241 -25.64 12.75 -46.26
CA ARG A 241 -26.23 12.52 -47.56
C ARG A 241 -27.51 13.34 -47.76
N PHE A 242 -27.59 14.06 -48.87
CA PHE A 242 -28.78 14.82 -49.23
C PHE A 242 -29.85 13.85 -49.78
N VAL A 243 -31.05 13.92 -49.20
CA VAL A 243 -32.17 13.04 -49.58
C VAL A 243 -33.14 13.70 -50.53
N LYS A 244 -32.96 14.99 -50.79
CA LYS A 244 -33.65 15.80 -51.77
C LYS A 244 -32.75 16.94 -52.27
N ASP A 245 -33.08 17.51 -53.42
CA ASP A 245 -32.39 18.68 -53.93
C ASP A 245 -32.45 19.83 -52.93
N MET A 246 -31.33 20.53 -52.78
CA MET A 246 -31.24 21.67 -51.91
C MET A 246 -30.91 22.94 -52.68
N TYR A 247 -31.71 23.94 -52.44
CA TYR A 247 -31.59 25.28 -53.02
C TYR A 247 -30.69 26.18 -52.18
N ILE A 248 -29.60 26.68 -52.74
CA ILE A 248 -28.64 27.58 -52.09
C ILE A 248 -28.78 28.98 -52.71
N PRO A 249 -29.48 29.90 -52.08
CA PRO A 249 -29.60 31.28 -52.54
C PRO A 249 -28.32 32.08 -52.29
N ALA A 250 -27.99 33.01 -53.18
CA ALA A 250 -26.83 33.90 -52.98
C ALA A 250 -27.01 34.96 -51.89
N GLU A 251 -28.27 35.26 -51.53
CA GLU A 251 -28.58 36.24 -50.51
C GLU A 251 -28.29 35.76 -49.06
N ASN A 252 -28.35 34.47 -48.83
CA ASN A 252 -28.19 33.87 -47.49
C ASN A 252 -27.30 32.63 -47.57
N SER A 253 -26.45 32.42 -46.57
CA SER A 253 -25.77 31.16 -46.38
C SER A 253 -26.70 30.08 -45.81
N ILE A 254 -26.43 28.83 -46.17
CA ILE A 254 -27.08 27.67 -45.55
C ILE A 254 -26.06 27.02 -44.62
N VAL A 255 -26.45 26.84 -43.36
CA VAL A 255 -25.61 26.23 -42.33
C VAL A 255 -26.21 24.90 -41.94
N PHE A 256 -25.42 23.85 -41.94
CA PHE A 256 -25.73 22.54 -41.41
C PHE A 256 -25.06 22.39 -40.08
N ASP A 257 -25.86 22.09 -39.04
CA ASP A 257 -25.37 21.87 -37.72
C ASP A 257 -25.21 20.37 -37.45
N LEU A 258 -23.97 19.99 -37.23
CA LEU A 258 -23.60 18.64 -36.85
C LEU A 258 -22.97 18.66 -35.47
N ILE A 259 -22.97 17.54 -34.75
CA ILE A 259 -22.22 17.34 -33.52
C ILE A 259 -21.18 16.27 -33.76
N LEU A 260 -19.93 16.60 -33.50
CA LEU A 260 -18.86 15.63 -33.32
C LEU A 260 -18.91 15.13 -31.88
N ASN A 261 -19.30 13.86 -31.69
CA ASN A 261 -19.51 13.31 -30.34
C ASN A 261 -18.41 12.33 -29.91
N LYS A 262 -17.61 11.81 -30.86
CA LYS A 262 -16.58 10.82 -30.58
C LYS A 262 -15.50 10.88 -31.67
N ALA A 263 -14.25 10.68 -31.23
CA ALA A 263 -13.12 10.36 -32.10
C ALA A 263 -12.46 9.06 -31.61
N GLU A 264 -12.36 8.06 -32.51
CA GLU A 264 -11.51 6.90 -32.32
C GLU A 264 -10.10 7.30 -32.76
N VAL A 265 -9.07 7.00 -31.93
CA VAL A 265 -7.70 7.39 -32.23
C VAL A 265 -7.00 6.24 -32.96
N PRO A 266 -6.78 6.33 -34.28
CA PRO A 266 -6.10 5.30 -35.05
C PRO A 266 -4.65 5.12 -34.59
N ALA A 267 -4.12 3.91 -34.78
CA ALA A 267 -2.70 3.65 -34.57
C ALA A 267 -1.84 4.58 -35.45
N GLY A 268 -0.91 5.29 -34.84
CA GLY A 268 -0.03 6.24 -35.51
C GLY A 268 -0.43 7.72 -35.35
N PHE A 269 -1.61 8.02 -34.79
CA PHE A 269 -1.95 9.40 -34.41
C PHE A 269 -1.22 9.85 -33.17
N LEU A 270 -0.77 8.91 -32.35
CA LEU A 270 0.00 9.19 -31.16
C LEU A 270 1.49 9.13 -31.49
N VAL A 271 2.13 10.27 -31.54
CA VAL A 271 3.56 10.43 -31.88
C VAL A 271 4.37 10.95 -30.69
N ASP A 272 5.68 10.97 -30.84
CA ASP A 272 6.56 11.58 -29.84
C ASP A 272 6.25 13.08 -29.70
N GLY A 273 5.94 13.49 -28.47
CA GLY A 273 5.63 14.88 -28.10
C GLY A 273 6.82 15.62 -27.49
N GLY A 274 8.00 14.99 -27.39
CA GLY A 274 9.16 15.55 -26.72
C GLY A 274 9.22 15.20 -25.22
N ILE A 275 9.70 16.12 -24.42
CA ILE A 275 9.85 15.95 -22.96
C ILE A 275 9.12 17.06 -22.21
N ASP A 276 8.62 16.76 -21.00
CA ASP A 276 8.04 17.74 -20.09
C ASP A 276 9.14 18.55 -19.35
N GLU A 277 8.72 19.47 -18.48
CA GLU A 277 9.63 20.30 -17.68
C GLU A 277 10.57 19.50 -16.76
N LEU A 278 10.20 18.26 -16.43
CA LEU A 278 11.00 17.34 -15.61
C LEU A 278 11.85 16.36 -16.46
N GLY A 279 11.88 16.54 -17.79
CA GLY A 279 12.66 15.71 -18.69
C GLY A 279 12.03 14.34 -18.99
N ARG A 280 10.73 14.14 -18.72
CA ARG A 280 10.01 12.88 -18.95
C ARG A 280 9.41 12.86 -20.35
N PRO A 281 9.47 11.72 -21.07
CA PRO A 281 8.94 11.63 -22.42
C PRO A 281 7.42 11.79 -22.44
N CYS A 282 6.94 12.65 -23.33
CA CYS A 282 5.53 12.90 -23.56
C CYS A 282 5.11 12.46 -24.94
N LYS A 283 3.79 12.30 -25.15
CA LYS A 283 3.20 12.03 -26.43
C LYS A 283 2.33 13.20 -26.88
N ARG A 284 2.08 13.30 -28.21
CA ARG A 284 1.14 14.25 -28.77
C ARG A 284 0.24 13.57 -29.80
N LEU A 285 -0.96 14.09 -29.96
CA LEU A 285 -1.85 13.68 -31.04
C LEU A 285 -1.48 14.45 -32.32
N GLU A 286 -1.25 13.72 -33.40
CA GLU A 286 -1.00 14.29 -34.74
C GLU A 286 -1.79 13.53 -35.77
N VAL A 287 -2.57 14.27 -36.59
CA VAL A 287 -3.35 13.68 -37.71
C VAL A 287 -2.60 13.95 -39.00
N ASP A 288 -2.22 12.90 -39.71
CA ASP A 288 -1.65 13.04 -41.05
C ASP A 288 -2.75 13.43 -42.04
N VAL A 289 -2.78 14.72 -42.36
CA VAL A 289 -3.76 15.30 -43.30
C VAL A 289 -3.44 15.05 -44.76
N THR A 290 -2.37 14.32 -45.08
CA THR A 290 -2.03 13.87 -46.43
C THR A 290 -2.61 12.51 -46.74
N ASP A 291 -3.04 11.75 -45.74
CA ASP A 291 -3.71 10.46 -45.91
C ASP A 291 -5.17 10.69 -46.30
N GLU A 292 -5.60 10.06 -47.39
CA GLU A 292 -6.98 10.15 -47.91
C GLU A 292 -8.03 9.69 -46.88
N ASN A 293 -7.70 8.77 -45.99
CA ASN A 293 -8.58 8.29 -44.92
C ASN A 293 -8.84 9.36 -43.82
N ASN A 294 -8.04 10.41 -43.81
CA ASN A 294 -8.16 11.53 -42.88
C ASN A 294 -8.79 12.78 -43.55
N MET A 295 -9.26 12.65 -44.77
CA MET A 295 -9.85 13.73 -45.52
C MET A 295 -11.37 13.71 -45.48
N ILE A 296 -11.98 14.89 -45.59
CA ILE A 296 -13.40 15.02 -45.91
C ILE A 296 -13.58 14.98 -47.40
N LEU A 297 -14.37 14.02 -47.88
CA LEU A 297 -14.66 13.83 -49.32
C LEU A 297 -16.02 14.39 -49.64
N ILE A 298 -16.11 15.20 -50.71
CA ILE A 298 -17.36 15.75 -51.21
C ILE A 298 -17.62 15.15 -52.57
N LYS A 299 -18.81 14.57 -52.76
CA LYS A 299 -19.22 13.91 -54.02
C LYS A 299 -20.66 14.27 -54.34
N GLY A 300 -20.94 14.43 -55.60
CA GLY A 300 -22.30 14.67 -56.10
C GLY A 300 -22.37 15.81 -57.12
N ASP A 301 -23.56 16.07 -57.58
CA ASP A 301 -23.80 17.00 -58.66
C ASP A 301 -24.38 18.32 -58.14
N ILE A 302 -23.96 19.39 -58.78
CA ILE A 302 -24.47 20.74 -58.60
C ILE A 302 -24.98 21.21 -59.94
N TYR A 303 -26.17 21.79 -59.93
CA TYR A 303 -26.78 22.29 -61.16
C TYR A 303 -27.39 23.67 -61.01
N LEU A 304 -27.63 24.31 -62.14
CA LEU A 304 -28.26 25.61 -62.24
C LEU A 304 -29.48 25.50 -63.13
N THR A 305 -30.49 26.30 -62.91
CA THR A 305 -31.65 26.46 -63.78
C THR A 305 -31.82 27.93 -64.18
N PRO A 306 -32.46 28.22 -65.28
CA PRO A 306 -32.68 29.62 -65.67
C PRO A 306 -33.47 30.46 -64.72
N SER A 307 -34.32 29.86 -63.91
CA SER A 307 -35.07 30.53 -62.84
C SER A 307 -34.21 30.99 -61.64
N ASP A 308 -32.95 30.56 -61.61
CA ASP A 308 -32.01 30.90 -60.53
C ASP A 308 -31.40 32.30 -60.70
N PHE A 309 -31.65 32.98 -61.86
CA PHE A 309 -31.07 34.27 -62.15
C PHE A 309 -32.12 35.21 -62.80
N ASP A 310 -31.95 36.52 -62.67
CA ASP A 310 -32.55 37.51 -63.55
C ASP A 310 -31.59 37.83 -64.70
N VAL A 311 -30.29 37.91 -64.39
CA VAL A 311 -29.22 38.13 -65.38
C VAL A 311 -28.16 37.03 -65.18
N VAL A 312 -27.70 36.43 -66.27
CA VAL A 312 -26.69 35.40 -66.19
C VAL A 312 -25.39 35.97 -65.67
N PRO A 313 -24.89 35.48 -64.50
CA PRO A 313 -23.65 35.98 -63.90
C PRO A 313 -22.46 35.54 -64.75
N LYS A 314 -21.32 36.21 -64.64
CA LYS A 314 -20.07 35.74 -65.24
C LYS A 314 -19.48 34.58 -64.49
N GLU A 315 -19.52 34.65 -63.16
CA GLU A 315 -18.94 33.63 -62.28
C GLU A 315 -19.79 33.47 -61.03
N LEU A 316 -20.00 32.23 -60.66
CA LEU A 316 -20.60 31.83 -59.39
C LEU A 316 -19.53 31.16 -58.54
N GLU A 317 -19.40 31.57 -57.30
CA GLU A 317 -18.46 31.00 -56.36
C GLU A 317 -19.23 30.39 -55.18
N LEU A 318 -19.27 29.05 -55.10
CA LEU A 318 -19.77 28.35 -53.93
C LEU A 318 -18.62 28.16 -52.93
N ASN A 319 -18.72 28.85 -51.81
CA ASN A 319 -17.81 28.70 -50.68
C ASN A 319 -18.43 27.72 -49.70
N MET A 320 -17.66 26.69 -49.35
CA MET A 320 -18.02 25.65 -48.39
C MET A 320 -17.07 25.77 -47.20
N ASN A 321 -17.54 26.35 -46.10
CA ASN A 321 -16.74 26.59 -44.92
C ASN A 321 -17.11 25.59 -43.84
N LEU A 322 -16.12 25.04 -43.16
CA LEU A 322 -16.29 24.18 -42.00
C LEU A 322 -15.73 24.92 -40.79
N SER A 323 -16.49 25.01 -39.72
CA SER A 323 -16.05 25.59 -38.47
C SER A 323 -16.42 24.71 -37.30
N PHE A 324 -15.56 24.68 -36.28
CA PHE A 324 -15.79 24.01 -35.01
C PHE A 324 -16.10 25.07 -33.97
N ARG A 325 -17.11 24.79 -33.15
CA ARG A 325 -17.46 25.60 -31.96
C ARG A 325 -17.61 24.70 -30.74
N ASN A 326 -17.40 25.27 -29.56
CA ASN A 326 -17.64 24.60 -28.29
C ASN A 326 -16.96 23.24 -28.18
N LEU A 327 -15.74 23.11 -28.72
CA LEU A 327 -15.00 21.85 -28.62
C LEU A 327 -14.60 21.60 -27.17
N ALA A 328 -15.19 20.58 -26.56
CA ALA A 328 -14.87 20.14 -25.22
C ALA A 328 -14.71 18.62 -25.17
N VAL A 329 -13.66 18.16 -24.50
CA VAL A 329 -13.48 16.74 -24.22
C VAL A 329 -14.34 16.38 -23.00
N LYS A 330 -15.18 15.36 -23.15
CA LYS A 330 -15.99 14.81 -22.06
C LYS A 330 -15.26 13.71 -21.30
N SER A 331 -14.62 12.83 -22.02
CA SER A 331 -13.85 11.71 -21.47
C SER A 331 -12.89 11.17 -22.53
N ALA A 332 -11.88 10.43 -22.09
CA ALA A 332 -10.98 9.68 -22.95
C ALA A 332 -10.78 8.26 -22.43
N LEU A 333 -10.68 7.29 -23.35
CA LEU A 333 -10.32 5.91 -23.05
C LEU A 333 -8.82 5.76 -23.30
N VAL A 334 -8.05 5.71 -22.21
CA VAL A 334 -6.58 5.78 -22.26
C VAL A 334 -5.94 4.59 -21.56
N SER A 335 -4.75 4.24 -22.01
CA SER A 335 -3.80 3.42 -21.24
C SER A 335 -2.81 4.36 -20.56
N LEU A 336 -2.60 4.14 -19.26
CA LEU A 336 -1.71 4.98 -18.45
C LEU A 336 -0.42 4.22 -18.16
N ASN A 337 0.69 4.94 -18.18
CA ASN A 337 1.98 4.47 -17.70
C ASN A 337 2.37 5.30 -16.47
N VAL A 338 1.85 4.90 -15.32
CA VAL A 338 2.24 5.46 -14.04
C VAL A 338 3.26 4.52 -13.42
N SER A 339 4.49 4.99 -13.28
CA SER A 339 5.54 4.30 -12.56
C SER A 339 6.24 5.35 -11.70
N GLU A 340 5.89 5.36 -10.41
CA GLU A 340 6.45 6.30 -9.45
C GLU A 340 7.25 5.54 -8.41
N LYS A 341 8.45 6.04 -8.12
CA LYS A 341 9.26 5.61 -7.00
C LYS A 341 9.02 6.58 -5.85
N ILE A 342 8.56 6.05 -4.74
CA ILE A 342 8.34 6.81 -3.51
C ILE A 342 9.61 6.75 -2.67
N ASP A 343 9.88 7.83 -1.93
CA ASP A 343 10.99 7.91 -0.99
C ASP A 343 10.85 6.85 0.11
N ASP A 344 11.99 6.37 0.58
CA ASP A 344 12.05 5.36 1.62
C ASP A 344 11.40 5.86 2.91
N LEU A 345 10.60 5.00 3.53
CA LEU A 345 9.97 5.27 4.82
C LEU A 345 10.80 4.64 5.94
N SER A 346 10.97 5.37 7.02
CA SER A 346 11.72 4.89 8.20
C SER A 346 10.88 5.08 9.44
N TYR A 347 10.79 4.04 10.26
CA TYR A 347 10.09 4.07 11.52
C TYR A 347 11.00 3.54 12.65
N ALA A 348 11.37 4.43 13.57
CA ALA A 348 12.08 4.03 14.78
C ALA A 348 11.08 3.44 15.77
N LEU A 349 11.35 2.22 16.23
CA LEU A 349 10.49 1.56 17.20
C LEU A 349 10.68 2.20 18.59
N PRO A 350 9.61 2.35 19.39
CA PRO A 350 9.72 2.78 20.78
C PRO A 350 10.59 1.84 21.60
N THR A 351 10.97 2.27 22.79
CA THR A 351 11.81 1.49 23.70
C THR A 351 11.24 0.09 23.92
N VAL A 352 12.04 -0.90 23.63
CA VAL A 352 11.73 -2.31 23.85
C VAL A 352 12.28 -2.70 25.23
N PRO A 353 11.56 -3.52 26.04
CA PRO A 353 12.10 -4.02 27.31
C PRO A 353 13.44 -4.73 27.10
N GLU A 354 14.40 -4.44 27.98
CA GLU A 354 15.79 -4.96 27.87
C GLU A 354 15.85 -6.48 27.74
N MET A 355 14.95 -7.19 28.39
CA MET A 355 14.87 -8.66 28.35
C MET A 355 14.76 -9.22 26.92
N PHE A 356 14.11 -8.49 25.99
CA PHE A 356 13.96 -8.91 24.60
C PHE A 356 15.15 -8.49 23.72
N THR A 357 16.08 -7.72 24.28
CA THR A 357 17.23 -7.21 23.52
C THR A 357 18.53 -7.93 23.83
N ARG A 358 18.53 -8.89 24.78
CA ARG A 358 19.70 -9.66 25.17
C ARG A 358 20.14 -10.64 24.08
N ASP A 359 21.42 -10.96 24.07
CA ASP A 359 21.97 -11.96 23.16
C ASP A 359 21.35 -13.35 23.44
N GLY A 360 21.06 -14.09 22.37
CA GLY A 360 20.45 -15.41 22.46
C GLY A 360 18.92 -15.43 22.56
N VAL A 361 18.27 -14.29 22.73
CA VAL A 361 16.81 -14.18 22.73
C VAL A 361 16.26 -14.38 21.32
N VAL A 362 15.29 -15.28 21.20
CA VAL A 362 14.55 -15.53 19.96
C VAL A 362 13.07 -15.27 20.20
N ILE A 363 12.53 -14.26 19.50
CA ILE A 363 11.12 -13.90 19.58
C ILE A 363 10.43 -14.45 18.33
N ASP A 364 9.98 -15.69 18.42
CA ASP A 364 9.23 -16.33 17.36
C ASP A 364 7.75 -15.97 17.52
N ILE A 365 7.34 -14.81 17.03
CA ILE A 365 5.93 -14.39 17.04
C ILE A 365 5.13 -15.32 16.12
N TYR A 366 4.01 -15.83 16.62
CA TYR A 366 3.24 -16.86 15.93
C TYR A 366 2.61 -16.38 14.64
N ASP A 367 1.94 -15.22 14.65
CA ASP A 367 1.30 -14.64 13.46
C ASP A 367 1.38 -13.10 13.45
N PRO A 368 2.59 -12.55 13.21
CA PRO A 368 2.71 -11.11 13.03
C PRO A 368 2.05 -10.70 11.73
N MET A 369 1.42 -9.51 11.72
CA MET A 369 0.76 -8.98 10.54
C MET A 369 1.16 -7.54 10.26
N MET A 370 1.39 -7.24 8.99
CA MET A 370 1.48 -5.89 8.46
C MET A 370 0.25 -5.61 7.62
N TYR A 371 -0.40 -4.48 7.84
CA TYR A 371 -1.62 -4.13 7.14
C TYR A 371 -1.55 -2.74 6.53
N PHE A 372 -2.32 -2.57 5.47
CA PHE A 372 -2.47 -1.33 4.73
C PHE A 372 -3.96 -0.96 4.70
N ASN A 373 -4.30 0.19 5.26
CA ASN A 373 -5.63 0.78 5.15
C ASN A 373 -5.67 1.60 3.86
N ILE A 374 -6.39 1.10 2.88
CA ILE A 374 -6.37 1.61 1.51
C ILE A 374 -7.67 2.31 1.19
N ASN A 375 -7.57 3.47 0.55
CA ASN A 375 -8.66 4.17 -0.08
C ASN A 375 -8.23 4.53 -1.52
N ASN A 376 -8.49 3.60 -2.45
CA ASN A 376 -8.26 3.80 -3.88
C ASN A 376 -9.55 4.24 -4.55
N GLN A 377 -9.72 5.54 -4.78
CA GLN A 377 -10.89 6.11 -5.47
C GLN A 377 -10.69 6.16 -7.00
N SER A 378 -9.54 5.74 -7.49
CA SER A 378 -9.27 5.74 -8.92
C SER A 378 -9.95 4.54 -9.61
N PRO A 379 -10.26 4.64 -10.91
CA PRO A 379 -10.74 3.51 -11.70
C PRO A 379 -9.62 2.53 -12.10
N LEU A 380 -8.43 2.68 -11.53
CA LEU A 380 -7.23 1.91 -11.87
C LEU A 380 -6.89 0.89 -10.81
N ASP A 381 -6.51 -0.29 -11.24
CA ASP A 381 -5.80 -1.24 -10.40
C ASP A 381 -4.36 -0.78 -10.20
N ILE A 382 -3.96 -0.59 -8.95
CA ILE A 382 -2.63 -0.11 -8.59
C ILE A 382 -1.79 -1.31 -8.15
N LYS A 383 -0.59 -1.44 -8.70
CA LYS A 383 0.39 -2.45 -8.31
C LYS A 383 1.47 -1.80 -7.47
N VAL A 384 1.70 -2.37 -6.28
CA VAL A 384 2.70 -1.87 -5.33
C VAL A 384 3.70 -2.96 -5.03
N SER A 385 4.98 -2.65 -5.16
CA SER A 385 6.07 -3.48 -4.65
C SER A 385 6.94 -2.67 -3.70
N ALA A 386 7.43 -3.30 -2.64
CA ALA A 386 8.33 -2.70 -1.69
C ALA A 386 9.16 -3.76 -0.97
N CYS A 387 10.25 -3.35 -0.33
CA CYS A 387 11.09 -4.16 0.52
C CYS A 387 11.00 -3.66 1.96
N LEU A 388 10.61 -4.55 2.87
CA LEU A 388 10.59 -4.28 4.30
C LEU A 388 11.90 -4.76 4.91
N LYS A 389 12.64 -3.87 5.60
CA LYS A 389 13.93 -4.15 6.23
C LYS A 389 13.89 -3.81 7.71
N THR A 390 14.54 -4.63 8.50
CA THR A 390 14.67 -4.42 9.94
C THR A 390 16.13 -4.21 10.31
N TYR A 391 16.39 -3.26 11.21
CA TYR A 391 17.73 -2.89 11.67
C TYR A 391 17.82 -2.91 13.18
N ARG A 392 19.03 -3.12 13.67
CA ARG A 392 19.38 -2.95 15.08
C ARG A 392 20.80 -2.37 15.16
N ASN A 393 20.97 -1.27 15.88
CA ASN A 393 22.23 -0.55 15.98
C ASN A 393 22.85 -0.27 14.60
N ASP A 394 22.03 0.18 13.64
CA ASP A 394 22.38 0.43 12.23
C ASP A 394 22.82 -0.80 11.41
N VAL A 395 22.68 -2.01 11.95
CA VAL A 395 22.96 -3.26 11.24
C VAL A 395 21.67 -3.87 10.74
N GLU A 396 21.59 -4.18 9.43
CA GLU A 396 20.44 -4.88 8.86
C GLU A 396 20.34 -6.28 9.46
N LEU A 397 19.18 -6.59 10.05
CA LEU A 397 18.88 -7.90 10.60
C LEU A 397 18.31 -8.82 9.53
N LYS A 398 17.24 -8.39 8.89
CA LYS A 398 16.49 -9.16 7.88
C LYS A 398 15.75 -8.23 6.94
N HIS A 399 15.42 -8.76 5.75
CA HIS A 399 14.51 -8.11 4.81
C HIS A 399 13.56 -9.13 4.17
N MET A 400 12.43 -8.61 3.68
CA MET A 400 11.48 -9.36 2.86
C MET A 400 10.82 -8.44 1.84
N TYR A 401 10.37 -9.00 0.71
CA TYR A 401 9.51 -8.29 -0.23
C TYR A 401 8.04 -8.42 0.17
N LEU A 402 7.25 -7.38 -0.06
CA LEU A 402 5.79 -7.39 0.14
C LEU A 402 5.14 -8.23 -0.97
N SER A 403 5.24 -9.55 -0.85
CA SER A 403 4.69 -10.48 -1.83
C SER A 403 4.41 -11.86 -1.21
N GLU A 404 3.64 -12.70 -1.91
CA GLU A 404 3.23 -14.02 -1.43
C GLU A 404 4.39 -15.02 -1.23
N THR A 405 5.51 -14.88 -1.93
CA THR A 405 6.49 -15.98 -2.07
C THR A 405 7.94 -15.54 -2.13
N GLY A 406 8.36 -14.53 -1.38
CA GLY A 406 9.78 -14.12 -1.40
C GLY A 406 10.29 -13.64 -2.78
N ARG A 407 9.41 -13.44 -3.74
CA ARG A 407 9.67 -12.82 -5.03
C ARG A 407 9.08 -11.42 -5.02
N ASN A 408 9.72 -10.51 -5.69
CA ASN A 408 9.25 -9.12 -5.83
C ASN A 408 8.03 -9.03 -6.77
N ASN A 409 6.96 -9.77 -6.45
CA ASN A 409 5.70 -9.69 -7.17
C ASN A 409 4.87 -8.54 -6.57
N PRO A 410 4.42 -7.57 -7.36
CA PRO A 410 3.63 -6.48 -6.83
C PRO A 410 2.29 -6.96 -6.26
N ILE A 411 1.86 -6.38 -5.16
CA ILE A 411 0.51 -6.54 -4.64
C ILE A 411 -0.43 -5.67 -5.48
N THR A 412 -1.56 -6.23 -5.90
CA THR A 412 -2.57 -5.47 -6.65
C THR A 412 -3.61 -4.90 -5.70
N ILE A 413 -3.77 -3.59 -5.72
CA ILE A 413 -4.84 -2.85 -5.06
C ILE A 413 -5.94 -2.64 -6.10
N PRO A 414 -7.14 -3.22 -5.93
CA PRO A 414 -8.21 -3.09 -6.91
C PRO A 414 -8.69 -1.64 -7.09
N HIS A 415 -9.24 -1.33 -8.25
CA HIS A 415 -9.91 -0.06 -8.51
C HIS A 415 -11.13 0.14 -7.61
N ASN A 416 -11.45 1.39 -7.27
CA ASN A 416 -12.58 1.76 -6.41
C ASN A 416 -12.64 0.94 -5.10
N PHE A 417 -11.47 0.63 -4.53
CA PHE A 417 -11.34 -0.20 -3.34
C PHE A 417 -11.14 0.66 -2.09
N THR A 418 -11.99 0.43 -1.08
CA THR A 418 -11.77 0.95 0.27
C THR A 418 -11.81 -0.22 1.23
N GLY A 419 -10.71 -0.46 1.96
CA GLY A 419 -10.60 -1.58 2.85
C GLY A 419 -9.19 -1.81 3.35
N ARG A 420 -8.98 -2.96 3.97
CA ARG A 420 -7.68 -3.39 4.49
C ARG A 420 -7.12 -4.52 3.65
N LEU A 421 -5.87 -4.38 3.21
CA LEU A 421 -5.04 -5.46 2.67
C LEU A 421 -3.82 -5.62 3.56
N GLY A 422 -3.15 -6.75 3.50
CA GLY A 422 -1.95 -6.94 4.30
C GLY A 422 -1.29 -8.29 4.10
N ILE A 423 -0.30 -8.52 4.95
CA ILE A 423 0.50 -9.74 4.96
C ILE A 423 0.54 -10.26 6.38
N SER A 424 0.30 -11.55 6.59
CA SER A 424 0.58 -12.21 7.86
C SER A 424 1.26 -13.56 7.61
N ARG A 425 1.79 -14.18 8.65
CA ARG A 425 2.42 -15.50 8.53
C ARG A 425 1.44 -16.55 8.00
N LEU A 426 0.21 -16.53 8.49
CA LEU A 426 -0.81 -17.53 8.19
C LEU A 426 -1.75 -17.14 7.06
N GLY A 427 -1.92 -15.85 6.79
CA GLY A 427 -2.89 -15.33 5.83
C GLY A 427 -4.33 -15.41 6.32
N GLY A 428 -5.29 -15.13 5.44
CA GLY A 428 -6.73 -15.13 5.75
C GLY A 428 -7.30 -13.72 5.95
N ASP A 429 -8.62 -13.57 5.84
CA ASP A 429 -9.36 -12.31 6.05
C ASP A 429 -8.80 -11.09 5.27
N GLY A 430 -8.40 -11.31 4.00
CA GLY A 430 -7.81 -10.29 3.15
C GLY A 430 -6.28 -10.14 3.32
N LEU A 431 -5.66 -10.97 4.16
CA LEU A 431 -4.22 -11.00 4.33
C LEU A 431 -3.57 -12.05 3.43
N ILE A 432 -2.44 -11.69 2.85
CA ILE A 432 -1.59 -12.59 2.07
C ILE A 432 -0.74 -13.41 3.03
N ALA A 433 -0.70 -14.74 2.85
CA ALA A 433 0.17 -15.61 3.63
C ALA A 433 1.63 -15.45 3.20
N ASN A 434 2.49 -15.00 4.11
CA ASN A 434 3.93 -14.96 3.91
C ASN A 434 4.67 -15.28 5.21
N PRO A 435 5.24 -16.50 5.34
CA PRO A 435 5.97 -16.89 6.53
C PRO A 435 7.20 -16.03 6.86
N ASP A 436 7.77 -15.35 5.87
CA ASP A 436 8.98 -14.55 6.06
C ASP A 436 8.76 -13.35 6.99
N ILE A 437 7.50 -12.88 7.15
CA ILE A 437 7.19 -11.78 8.06
C ILE A 437 7.56 -12.09 9.51
N ALA A 438 7.43 -13.33 9.95
CA ALA A 438 7.84 -13.74 11.30
C ALA A 438 9.36 -13.66 11.51
N MET A 439 10.14 -13.84 10.45
CA MET A 439 11.60 -13.77 10.51
C MET A 439 12.13 -12.36 10.73
N LEU A 440 11.35 -11.32 10.35
CA LEU A 440 11.72 -9.92 10.55
C LEU A 440 11.79 -9.53 12.03
N PHE A 441 10.99 -10.19 12.86
CA PHE A 441 10.84 -9.87 14.29
C PHE A 441 11.42 -10.95 15.20
N ARG A 442 12.13 -11.92 14.65
CA ARG A 442 12.82 -12.96 15.42
C ARG A 442 13.84 -12.40 16.41
N THR A 443 14.48 -11.33 16.03
CA THR A 443 15.22 -10.42 16.92
C THR A 443 14.54 -9.07 16.81
N LEU A 444 14.07 -8.49 17.92
CA LEU A 444 13.35 -7.21 17.86
C LEU A 444 14.27 -6.11 17.31
N PRO A 445 13.86 -5.44 16.24
CA PRO A 445 14.61 -4.33 15.69
C PRO A 445 14.40 -3.05 16.50
N ASP A 446 15.27 -2.08 16.33
CA ASP A 446 15.09 -0.69 16.77
C ASP A 446 14.59 0.23 15.65
N LEU A 447 14.71 -0.22 14.40
CA LEU A 447 14.30 0.52 13.23
C LEU A 447 13.72 -0.41 12.15
N VAL A 448 12.57 -0.02 11.60
CA VAL A 448 11.95 -0.65 10.43
C VAL A 448 11.99 0.32 9.28
N LYS A 449 12.45 -0.12 8.10
CA LYS A 449 12.42 0.64 6.86
C LYS A 449 11.58 -0.05 5.81
N ILE A 450 10.84 0.75 5.04
CA ILE A 450 10.19 0.30 3.83
C ILE A 450 10.89 1.05 2.70
N ASP A 451 11.64 0.35 1.88
CA ASP A 451 12.37 0.92 0.75
C ASP A 451 12.01 0.24 -0.57
N ASP A 452 12.58 0.72 -1.67
CA ASP A 452 12.26 0.27 -3.03
C ASP A 452 10.75 0.27 -3.32
N ILE A 453 10.03 1.28 -2.80
CA ILE A 453 8.59 1.42 -3.01
C ILE A 453 8.36 1.85 -4.45
N ASN A 454 7.83 0.93 -5.25
CA ASN A 454 7.46 1.19 -6.63
C ASN A 454 5.94 1.02 -6.78
N ILE A 455 5.33 2.04 -7.36
CA ILE A 455 3.92 2.06 -7.67
C ILE A 455 3.77 2.07 -9.18
N SER A 456 2.96 1.18 -9.71
CA SER A 456 2.63 1.14 -11.13
C SER A 456 1.14 0.85 -11.31
N VAL A 457 0.60 1.20 -12.47
CA VAL A 457 -0.76 0.84 -12.86
C VAL A 457 -0.72 -0.25 -13.93
N GLY A 458 -1.86 -0.94 -14.12
CA GLY A 458 -2.01 -1.91 -15.20
C GLY A 458 -1.99 -1.22 -16.57
N GLU A 459 -1.71 -2.00 -17.63
CA GLU A 459 -1.73 -1.53 -19.02
C GLU A 459 -3.15 -1.44 -19.60
N ASP A 460 -4.17 -1.75 -18.84
CA ASP A 460 -5.56 -1.76 -19.28
C ASP A 460 -6.06 -0.35 -19.62
N TYR A 461 -6.95 -0.27 -20.61
CA TYR A 461 -7.59 0.99 -20.96
C TYR A 461 -8.66 1.36 -19.95
N VAL A 462 -8.57 2.58 -19.44
CA VAL A 462 -9.54 3.15 -18.49
C VAL A 462 -10.13 4.44 -19.02
N ARG A 463 -11.38 4.71 -18.65
CA ARG A 463 -12.04 5.97 -19.00
C ARG A 463 -11.71 7.01 -17.94
N ILE A 464 -11.09 8.10 -18.38
CA ILE A 464 -10.73 9.24 -17.56
C ILE A 464 -11.53 10.46 -17.98
N TYR A 465 -11.71 11.41 -17.05
CA TYR A 465 -12.46 12.63 -17.25
C TYR A 465 -11.56 13.85 -17.02
N PRO A 466 -11.72 14.93 -17.80
CA PRO A 466 -10.93 16.15 -17.61
C PRO A 466 -11.03 16.68 -16.17
N GLY A 467 -9.89 17.02 -15.59
CA GLY A 467 -9.81 17.52 -14.21
C GLY A 467 -10.06 16.45 -13.12
N GLN A 468 -10.17 15.17 -13.48
CA GLN A 468 -10.27 14.08 -12.51
C GLN A 468 -8.93 13.91 -11.78
N SER A 469 -8.96 13.84 -10.45
CA SER A 469 -7.83 13.39 -9.67
C SER A 469 -7.92 11.88 -9.47
N LEU A 470 -6.87 11.17 -9.83
CA LEU A 470 -6.71 9.74 -9.55
C LEU A 470 -5.92 9.64 -8.25
N GLU A 471 -6.61 9.46 -7.14
CA GLU A 471 -6.01 9.45 -5.82
C GLU A 471 -6.13 8.07 -5.17
N CYS A 472 -5.01 7.63 -4.60
CA CYS A 472 -4.94 6.47 -3.73
C CYS A 472 -4.23 6.85 -2.44
N THR A 473 -4.90 6.66 -1.32
CA THR A 473 -4.34 6.90 0.01
C THR A 473 -4.12 5.57 0.70
N VAL A 474 -2.92 5.38 1.27
CA VAL A 474 -2.50 4.16 1.93
C VAL A 474 -1.97 4.50 3.32
N GLY A 475 -2.76 4.19 4.36
CA GLY A 475 -2.27 4.11 5.73
C GLY A 475 -1.63 2.74 5.97
N TYR A 476 -0.65 2.65 6.84
CA TYR A 476 0.03 1.38 7.13
C TYR A 476 0.18 1.18 8.63
N GLY A 477 0.20 -0.08 9.06
CA GLY A 477 0.39 -0.45 10.44
C GLY A 477 0.89 -1.88 10.58
N PHE A 478 1.34 -2.17 11.79
CA PHE A 478 1.81 -3.48 12.20
C PHE A 478 1.10 -3.88 13.49
N ASN A 479 0.65 -5.12 13.53
CA ASN A 479 0.07 -5.71 14.72
C ASN A 479 0.60 -7.14 14.85
N ALA A 480 1.14 -7.46 16.03
CA ALA A 480 1.61 -8.78 16.35
C ALA A 480 1.16 -9.16 17.74
N PRO A 481 0.07 -9.93 17.87
CA PRO A 481 -0.34 -10.49 19.16
C PRO A 481 0.84 -11.21 19.80
N LEU A 482 1.07 -10.98 21.10
CA LEU A 482 2.17 -11.59 21.82
C LEU A 482 1.87 -13.07 22.09
N ALA A 483 1.85 -13.81 21.01
CA ALA A 483 1.69 -15.25 20.94
C ALA A 483 2.93 -15.83 20.27
N PHE A 484 3.45 -16.93 20.77
CA PHE A 484 4.75 -17.43 20.33
C PHE A 484 4.66 -18.72 19.55
N GLY A 485 5.65 -18.93 18.69
CA GLY A 485 5.87 -20.14 17.93
C GLY A 485 6.87 -21.09 18.60
N PRO A 486 7.25 -22.19 17.89
CA PRO A 486 8.07 -23.26 18.46
C PRO A 486 9.52 -22.89 18.76
N GLU A 487 10.03 -21.83 18.10
CA GLU A 487 11.42 -21.40 18.27
C GLU A 487 11.61 -20.32 19.34
N PHE A 488 10.52 -19.94 20.02
CA PHE A 488 10.60 -18.94 21.08
C PHE A 488 11.54 -19.39 22.20
N ALA A 489 12.50 -18.55 22.54
CA ALA A 489 13.46 -18.78 23.60
C ALA A 489 13.87 -17.46 24.26
N ILE A 490 13.71 -17.39 25.57
CA ILE A 490 14.14 -16.27 26.38
C ILE A 490 14.54 -16.74 27.77
N ASP A 491 15.61 -16.19 28.30
CA ASP A 491 16.07 -16.44 29.64
C ASP A 491 15.63 -15.27 30.59
N LEU A 492 14.82 -15.60 31.59
CA LEU A 492 14.34 -14.68 32.59
C LEU A 492 15.15 -14.88 33.87
N GLU A 493 15.84 -13.85 34.30
CA GLU A 493 16.68 -13.91 35.50
C GLU A 493 15.97 -13.32 36.72
N TYR A 494 16.00 -14.05 37.80
CA TYR A 494 15.48 -13.62 39.08
C TYR A 494 16.54 -13.85 40.18
N GLU A 495 16.95 -12.81 40.86
CA GLU A 495 18.01 -12.87 41.85
C GLU A 495 17.41 -12.83 43.27
N LEU A 496 17.68 -13.90 44.02
CA LEU A 496 17.44 -13.97 45.46
C LEU A 496 18.68 -13.45 46.18
N LYS A 497 18.55 -12.29 46.83
CA LYS A 497 19.65 -11.58 47.52
C LYS A 497 19.62 -11.80 49.02
N ASP A 498 20.76 -11.55 49.63
CA ASP A 498 20.92 -11.51 51.10
C ASP A 498 20.51 -12.82 51.79
N LEU A 499 20.81 -13.96 51.15
CA LEU A 499 20.48 -15.26 51.70
C LEU A 499 21.30 -15.58 52.95
N ASN A 500 22.51 -15.02 53.08
CA ASN A 500 23.43 -15.05 54.24
C ASN A 500 23.33 -16.32 55.08
N LEU A 501 23.57 -17.47 54.44
CA LEU A 501 23.59 -18.78 55.11
C LEU A 501 24.92 -19.07 55.84
N VAL A 502 25.74 -18.05 56.07
CA VAL A 502 27.03 -18.17 56.74
C VAL A 502 26.86 -17.88 58.19
N LEU A 503 27.10 -18.87 58.99
CA LEU A 503 27.33 -18.72 60.42
C LEU A 503 28.80 -19.05 60.69
N ASP A 504 29.54 -18.19 61.35
CA ASP A 504 30.99 -18.25 61.51
C ASP A 504 31.53 -19.59 62.06
N TYR A 505 30.65 -20.40 62.67
CA TYR A 505 31.01 -21.67 63.31
C TYR A 505 30.21 -22.87 62.75
N VAL A 506 29.43 -22.68 61.64
CA VAL A 506 28.47 -23.68 61.18
C VAL A 506 28.69 -23.91 59.70
N GLY A 507 29.09 -25.09 59.33
CA GLY A 507 29.18 -25.50 57.90
C GLY A 507 27.88 -26.13 57.41
N ILE A 508 27.46 -25.75 56.22
CA ILE A 508 26.34 -26.37 55.51
C ILE A 508 26.92 -27.04 54.24
N GLU A 509 26.89 -28.36 54.16
CA GLU A 509 27.37 -29.09 52.99
C GLU A 509 26.35 -29.18 51.87
N SER A 510 25.06 -29.20 52.22
CA SER A 510 23.98 -29.33 51.26
C SER A 510 22.77 -28.52 51.70
N ALA A 511 22.23 -27.72 50.80
CA ALA A 511 20.98 -27.00 50.97
C ALA A 511 19.99 -27.38 49.86
N ARG A 512 18.72 -27.52 50.20
CA ARG A 512 17.65 -27.84 49.26
C ARG A 512 16.55 -26.78 49.31
N LEU A 513 16.15 -26.29 48.13
CA LEU A 513 15.00 -25.43 47.93
C LEU A 513 13.94 -26.22 47.14
N ALA A 514 12.75 -26.37 47.67
CA ALA A 514 11.67 -27.08 46.98
C ALA A 514 10.39 -26.25 47.01
N PHE A 515 9.68 -26.18 45.89
CA PHE A 515 8.44 -25.43 45.79
C PHE A 515 7.49 -26.01 44.72
N ASP A 516 6.22 -25.67 44.85
CA ASP A 516 5.21 -25.92 43.83
C ASP A 516 4.98 -24.62 43.03
N ALA A 517 5.09 -24.70 41.72
CA ALA A 517 4.82 -23.60 40.82
C ALA A 517 3.45 -23.77 40.15
N VAL A 518 2.55 -22.80 40.35
CA VAL A 518 1.26 -22.72 39.64
C VAL A 518 1.42 -21.71 38.48
N ASN A 519 1.41 -22.22 37.26
CA ASN A 519 1.66 -21.43 36.06
C ASN A 519 0.38 -21.27 35.23
N THR A 520 0.04 -20.02 34.90
CA THR A 520 -1.05 -19.67 33.97
C THR A 520 -0.54 -19.09 32.66
N ILE A 521 0.80 -19.01 32.49
CA ILE A 521 1.44 -18.50 31.29
C ILE A 521 1.53 -19.64 30.26
N PRO A 522 1.27 -19.39 28.93
CA PRO A 522 1.34 -20.41 27.89
C PRO A 522 2.79 -20.78 27.50
N LEU A 523 3.71 -20.68 28.44
CA LEU A 523 5.13 -20.98 28.28
C LEU A 523 5.57 -22.00 29.34
N SER A 524 6.38 -22.96 28.91
CA SER A 524 7.12 -23.83 29.81
C SER A 524 8.40 -23.12 30.26
N LEU A 525 8.74 -23.26 31.53
CA LEU A 525 9.94 -22.65 32.11
C LEU A 525 10.87 -23.76 32.57
N GLY A 526 11.96 -23.98 31.87
CA GLY A 526 13.10 -24.72 32.40
C GLY A 526 13.70 -23.89 33.51
N VAL A 527 14.08 -24.55 34.60
CA VAL A 527 14.72 -23.87 35.75
C VAL A 527 16.19 -24.18 35.72
N ASP A 528 17.02 -23.15 35.83
CA ASP A 528 18.46 -23.22 36.04
C ASP A 528 18.82 -22.29 37.20
N ALA A 529 19.98 -22.45 37.79
CA ALA A 529 20.40 -21.63 38.90
C ALA A 529 21.91 -21.42 38.91
N LEU A 530 22.34 -20.25 39.38
CA LEU A 530 23.74 -19.92 39.60
C LEU A 530 23.88 -19.35 41.00
N VAL A 531 24.91 -19.75 41.72
CA VAL A 531 25.30 -19.10 42.98
C VAL A 531 26.29 -17.99 42.62
N VAL A 532 26.02 -16.79 43.11
CA VAL A 532 26.90 -15.63 42.90
C VAL A 532 27.30 -15.03 44.26
N ASP A 533 28.51 -14.51 44.31
CA ASP A 533 29.00 -13.78 45.47
C ASP A 533 28.38 -12.37 45.57
N ALA A 534 28.76 -11.62 46.61
CA ALA A 534 28.28 -10.27 46.84
C ALA A 534 28.66 -9.29 45.70
N ASP A 535 29.73 -9.59 44.97
CA ASP A 535 30.19 -8.80 43.80
C ASP A 535 29.56 -9.24 42.49
N GLY A 536 28.75 -10.30 42.48
CA GLY A 536 28.06 -10.85 41.32
C GLY A 536 28.86 -11.87 40.51
N ASN A 537 30.00 -12.37 41.01
CA ASN A 537 30.78 -13.38 40.33
C ASN A 537 30.23 -14.79 40.65
N GLU A 538 30.29 -15.69 39.67
CA GLU A 538 29.84 -17.07 39.86
C GLU A 538 30.74 -17.84 40.81
N VAL A 539 30.11 -18.54 41.78
CA VAL A 539 30.78 -19.40 42.72
C VAL A 539 30.80 -20.83 42.19
N HIS A 540 31.98 -21.31 41.81
CA HIS A 540 32.15 -22.62 41.15
C HIS A 540 32.26 -23.82 42.13
N ASP A 541 32.42 -23.56 43.43
CA ASP A 541 32.57 -24.62 44.44
C ASP A 541 31.23 -25.23 44.89
N ILE A 542 30.13 -24.84 44.24
CA ILE A 542 28.80 -25.35 44.54
C ILE A 542 28.24 -26.08 43.33
N LEU A 543 27.93 -27.37 43.53
CA LEU A 543 27.25 -28.19 42.51
C LEU A 543 25.74 -28.01 42.69
N ILE A 544 25.08 -27.61 41.61
CA ILE A 544 23.64 -27.39 41.57
C ILE A 544 22.98 -28.56 40.87
N ASN A 545 22.02 -29.20 41.52
CA ASN A 545 21.17 -30.22 40.93
C ASN A 545 19.71 -29.74 40.95
N ILE A 546 19.06 -29.70 39.79
CA ILE A 546 17.69 -29.24 39.66
C ILE A 546 16.82 -30.38 39.14
N GLU A 547 15.75 -30.66 39.86
CA GLU A 547 14.75 -31.66 39.53
C GLU A 547 13.40 -30.96 39.25
N GLY A 548 12.80 -31.26 38.09
CA GLY A 548 11.55 -30.70 37.67
C GLY A 548 11.71 -29.51 36.72
N SER A 549 10.61 -29.12 36.10
CA SER A 549 10.45 -27.95 35.25
C SER A 549 9.02 -27.43 35.40
N ILE A 550 8.80 -26.16 35.12
CA ILE A 550 7.49 -25.55 35.21
C ILE A 550 6.78 -25.72 33.89
N GLN A 551 5.70 -26.49 33.89
CA GLN A 551 4.92 -26.74 32.67
C GLN A 551 4.08 -25.52 32.27
N ALA A 552 3.82 -25.36 30.95
CA ALA A 552 2.93 -24.32 30.45
C ALA A 552 1.51 -24.49 31.00
N GLY A 553 0.82 -23.40 31.21
CA GLY A 553 -0.57 -23.37 31.67
C GLY A 553 -1.40 -22.33 30.91
N SER A 554 -2.63 -22.15 31.33
CA SER A 554 -3.52 -21.08 30.87
C SER A 554 -4.42 -20.59 31.97
N LEU A 555 -5.04 -19.42 31.83
CA LEU A 555 -5.96 -18.88 32.84
C LEU A 555 -7.11 -19.84 33.18
N PRO A 556 -7.78 -20.51 32.24
CA PRO A 556 -8.86 -21.44 32.58
C PRO A 556 -8.32 -22.79 33.12
N SER A 557 -7.03 -23.12 32.88
CA SER A 557 -6.43 -24.41 33.20
C SER A 557 -4.97 -24.22 33.62
N PRO A 558 -4.71 -23.74 34.86
CA PRO A 558 -3.35 -23.59 35.35
C PRO A 558 -2.64 -24.94 35.45
N SER A 559 -1.35 -24.96 35.18
CA SER A 559 -0.50 -26.13 35.46
C SER A 559 0.12 -26.01 36.84
N THR A 560 0.32 -27.14 37.51
CA THR A 560 1.06 -27.18 38.78
C THR A 560 2.26 -28.12 38.60
N SER A 561 3.44 -27.62 38.90
CA SER A 561 4.71 -28.35 38.79
C SER A 561 5.50 -28.25 40.07
N SER A 562 6.13 -29.33 40.49
CA SER A 562 7.04 -29.31 41.66
C SER A 562 8.47 -29.20 41.17
N VAL A 563 9.23 -28.29 41.74
CA VAL A 563 10.64 -28.03 41.46
C VAL A 563 11.46 -28.17 42.71
N SER A 564 12.61 -28.80 42.61
CA SER A 564 13.58 -28.94 43.70
C SER A 564 14.98 -28.57 43.20
N ILE A 565 15.63 -27.67 43.91
CA ILE A 565 17.00 -27.21 43.63
C ILE A 565 17.85 -27.65 44.84
N THR A 566 18.85 -28.49 44.59
CA THR A 566 19.78 -28.95 45.62
C THR A 566 21.15 -28.36 45.33
N LEU A 567 21.71 -27.70 46.32
CA LEU A 567 23.05 -27.11 46.27
C LEU A 567 23.96 -27.99 47.13
N ASN A 568 25.05 -28.46 46.57
CA ASN A 568 26.05 -29.29 47.27
C ASN A 568 27.42 -28.60 47.20
N SER A 569 28.02 -28.31 48.34
CA SER A 569 29.36 -27.74 48.36
C SER A 569 30.42 -28.81 48.05
N THR A 570 31.38 -28.46 47.23
CA THR A 570 32.61 -29.26 47.05
C THR A 570 33.69 -28.88 48.05
N ALA A 571 33.48 -27.77 48.77
CA ALA A 571 34.23 -27.32 49.92
C ALA A 571 33.53 -27.78 51.22
N LYS A 572 34.11 -27.52 52.38
CA LYS A 572 33.53 -27.96 53.67
C LYS A 572 32.26 -27.20 54.10
N SER A 573 31.90 -26.13 53.36
CA SER A 573 30.73 -25.29 53.69
C SER A 573 30.22 -24.55 52.47
N ILE A 574 28.90 -24.34 52.37
CA ILE A 574 28.28 -23.46 51.40
C ILE A 574 28.32 -22.03 51.92
N ASN A 575 28.99 -21.15 51.18
CA ASN A 575 28.81 -19.72 51.32
C ASN A 575 27.79 -19.25 50.27
N LEU A 576 26.60 -18.91 50.70
CA LEU A 576 25.50 -18.52 49.80
C LEU A 576 25.07 -17.08 50.09
N ASP A 577 25.63 -16.14 49.36
CA ASP A 577 25.21 -14.74 49.46
C ASP A 577 23.97 -14.48 48.60
N ASN A 578 24.04 -14.85 47.31
CA ASN A 578 22.95 -14.65 46.37
C ASN A 578 22.75 -15.90 45.53
N LEU A 579 21.50 -16.21 45.20
CA LEU A 579 21.12 -17.26 44.27
C LEU A 579 20.39 -16.63 43.10
N LYS A 580 20.95 -16.79 41.92
CA LYS A 580 20.36 -16.36 40.66
C LYS A 580 19.61 -17.51 40.03
N LEU A 581 18.27 -17.42 39.96
CA LEU A 581 17.42 -18.34 39.23
C LEU A 581 17.28 -17.88 37.81
N ILE A 582 17.44 -18.81 36.84
CA ILE A 582 17.28 -18.56 35.42
C ILE A 582 16.12 -19.42 34.93
N PHE A 583 15.04 -18.76 34.49
CA PHE A 583 13.89 -19.44 33.91
C PHE A 583 14.02 -19.40 32.38
N LYS A 584 14.30 -20.55 31.75
CA LYS A 584 14.41 -20.70 30.31
C LYS A 584 13.01 -20.94 29.71
N ALA A 585 12.41 -19.86 29.19
CA ALA A 585 11.06 -19.92 28.67
C ALA A 585 11.05 -20.47 27.22
N SER A 586 10.11 -21.36 26.94
CA SER A 586 9.87 -21.96 25.63
C SER A 586 8.39 -22.18 25.38
N CYS A 587 7.96 -22.23 24.11
CA CYS A 587 6.55 -22.40 23.75
C CYS A 587 6.26 -23.84 23.31
N PRO A 588 5.54 -24.64 24.11
CA PRO A 588 5.17 -26.01 23.73
C PRO A 588 4.13 -26.04 22.60
N PRO A 589 4.06 -27.12 21.78
CA PRO A 589 3.16 -27.21 20.64
C PRO A 589 1.68 -26.95 20.96
N ALA A 590 1.21 -27.35 22.13
CA ALA A 590 -0.19 -27.17 22.54
C ALA A 590 -0.55 -25.71 22.84
N TYR A 591 0.43 -24.83 23.02
CA TYR A 591 0.25 -23.42 23.41
C TYR A 591 0.72 -22.44 22.33
N GLN A 592 1.18 -22.94 21.16
CA GLN A 592 1.56 -22.08 20.05
C GLN A 592 0.35 -21.26 19.58
N GLY A 593 0.54 -19.96 19.39
CA GLY A 593 -0.53 -19.04 19.00
C GLY A 593 -1.47 -18.61 20.13
N VAL A 594 -1.24 -19.06 21.37
CA VAL A 594 -2.00 -18.56 22.53
C VAL A 594 -1.43 -17.21 22.97
N VAL A 595 -2.27 -16.18 22.95
CA VAL A 595 -1.86 -14.81 23.30
C VAL A 595 -1.62 -14.68 24.79
N ILE A 596 -0.55 -14.00 25.15
CA ILE A 596 -0.24 -13.66 26.53
C ILE A 596 -1.18 -12.55 27.02
N ASN A 597 -1.77 -12.76 28.20
CA ASN A 597 -2.70 -11.82 28.83
C ASN A 597 -2.13 -11.29 30.17
N LYS A 598 -2.41 -10.04 30.50
CA LYS A 598 -1.92 -9.37 31.72
C LYS A 598 -2.31 -10.05 33.04
N ARG A 599 -3.38 -10.86 33.01
CA ARG A 599 -3.83 -11.62 34.21
C ARG A 599 -3.09 -12.93 34.39
N GLN A 600 -2.23 -13.32 33.49
CA GLN A 600 -1.41 -14.51 33.58
C GLN A 600 -0.19 -14.25 34.47
N GLY A 601 0.31 -15.30 35.08
CA GLY A 601 1.46 -15.20 35.97
C GLY A 601 1.92 -16.55 36.50
N LEU A 602 2.92 -16.46 37.34
CA LEU A 602 3.55 -17.59 38.05
C LEU A 602 3.39 -17.37 39.53
N GLU A 603 2.81 -18.34 40.25
CA GLU A 603 2.69 -18.35 41.69
C GLU A 603 3.53 -19.47 42.28
N ILE A 604 4.40 -19.16 43.25
CA ILE A 604 5.22 -20.13 43.94
C ILE A 604 4.57 -20.39 45.33
N ARG A 605 4.19 -21.64 45.51
CA ARG A 605 3.54 -22.15 46.74
C ARG A 605 4.40 -23.16 47.44
N ASN A 606 4.10 -23.41 48.71
CA ASN A 606 4.71 -24.46 49.49
C ASN A 606 6.25 -24.42 49.49
N LEU A 607 6.80 -23.19 49.45
CA LEU A 607 8.25 -23.04 49.42
C LEU A 607 8.83 -23.60 50.75
N LYS A 608 9.78 -24.48 50.59
CA LYS A 608 10.47 -25.17 51.67
C LYS A 608 11.97 -25.08 51.45
N THR A 609 12.68 -24.85 52.53
CA THR A 609 14.13 -25.03 52.58
C THR A 609 14.47 -26.25 53.41
N GLY A 610 15.51 -26.97 53.04
CA GLY A 610 15.95 -28.17 53.76
C GLY A 610 17.46 -28.26 53.82
N LEU A 611 17.94 -28.98 54.82
CA LEU A 611 19.35 -29.30 55.00
C LEU A 611 19.50 -30.83 54.98
N PRO A 612 19.65 -31.43 53.79
CA PRO A 612 19.69 -32.89 53.60
C PRO A 612 20.82 -33.57 54.42
N GLU A 613 22.01 -32.99 54.39
CA GLU A 613 23.16 -33.51 55.12
C GLU A 613 23.30 -32.92 56.55
N GLY A 614 22.41 -31.99 56.93
CA GLY A 614 22.44 -31.35 58.19
C GLY A 614 23.41 -30.18 58.28
N VAL A 615 23.76 -29.83 59.54
CA VAL A 615 24.66 -28.74 59.88
C VAL A 615 25.91 -29.31 60.47
N LEU A 616 27.07 -28.96 59.99
CA LEU A 616 28.37 -29.27 60.52
C LEU A 616 28.72 -28.21 61.56
N LEU A 617 28.91 -28.66 62.83
CA LEU A 617 29.49 -27.82 63.83
C LEU A 617 30.98 -28.12 63.98
N ASN A 618 31.82 -27.11 63.76
CA ASN A 618 33.25 -27.19 64.11
C ASN A 618 33.44 -26.91 65.62
N LEU A 619 33.61 -27.99 66.35
CA LEU A 619 33.68 -27.91 67.79
C LEU A 619 34.93 -27.18 68.27
N ASP A 620 36.06 -27.26 67.58
CA ASP A 620 37.29 -26.56 67.94
C ASP A 620 37.16 -25.04 67.86
N GLU A 621 36.57 -24.54 66.75
CA GLU A 621 36.31 -23.09 66.56
C GLU A 621 35.27 -22.57 67.58
N LEU A 622 34.30 -23.40 67.95
CA LEU A 622 33.30 -23.03 68.96
C LEU A 622 33.91 -22.93 70.35
N LEU A 623 34.87 -23.79 70.70
CA LEU A 623 35.57 -23.78 72.01
C LEU A 623 36.64 -22.68 72.09
N ASP A 624 37.27 -22.33 70.98
CA ASP A 624 38.25 -21.22 70.94
C ASP A 624 37.60 -19.83 70.97
N SER A 625 36.32 -19.70 70.67
CA SER A 625 35.58 -18.44 70.77
C SER A 625 35.13 -18.07 72.17
N GLU A 626 35.18 -18.98 73.18
CA GLU A 626 34.84 -18.72 74.55
C GLU A 626 36.07 -18.38 75.45
N ASN A 627 37.28 -18.37 74.87
CA ASN A 627 38.49 -17.93 75.53
C ASN A 627 38.95 -16.57 75.00
#